data_f4e21f8a7fb2fd8a4fc13d34becc4058
#
_entry.id   f4e21f8a7fb2fd8a4fc13d34becc4058
#
_cell.length_a   1.000
_cell.length_b   1.000
_cell.length_c   1.000
_cell.angle_alpha   90.00
_cell.angle_beta   90.00
_cell.angle_gamma   90.00
#
_symmetry.space_group_name_H-M   'P 1'
#
loop_
_entity.id
_entity.type
_entity.pdbx_description
1 polymer ?
#
loop_
_entity_poly.entity_id
_entity_poly.type
_entity_poly.pdbx_seq_one_letter_code
_entity_poly.pdbx_strand_id
1 'polypeptide(L)'
;MHKPIFRFIAMIALFGFTTAISNDDFAKKILNSHPQADRDGDGVLSDSEQAAVVQQILKRYPQVDRDGDGKLSASEKQNLIRMSAKRTKNSRPAGNSKSPKKDNGPSALLSQLGLKSELDIEYRKNTSQQRNKLDFIYPKNKVYERAPLFIYIHGGGNTGGTKNAIYNRSSLILKELTEAGIAVATIDYRLLGQGEELGFHHLFQDCKDALRFLAKNADRFGIDPNKFVTWGTSAGGSKALITALTESDFLPGEVSGAGTEHTVVGAISFFGATTYVVPELWQKRLERFPSRSQSKAEMINKPSDGMSPEEIKALVSADQHLKSDSPPLLLVHGDTDPVVPIELSDHLQKVAKERNLDVKLVEVKNAGHGFSRVKGNPAEPSMTWDETLQLVTQQVLEWVQ
;
A
#
# COMPACT_ATOMS: atom_id res chain seq x y z
N MET A 1 6.67 -29.81 20.58
CA MET A 1 7.83 -29.13 21.20
C MET A 1 8.52 -28.15 20.24
N HIS A 2 7.83 -27.12 19.69
CA HIS A 2 8.40 -26.25 18.62
C HIS A 2 8.22 -24.73 18.87
N LYS A 3 7.86 -24.32 20.11
CA LYS A 3 7.61 -22.92 20.46
C LYS A 3 8.79 -22.07 20.99
N PRO A 4 9.91 -22.62 21.51
CA PRO A 4 10.92 -21.77 22.13
C PRO A 4 11.78 -20.94 21.17
N ILE A 5 12.13 -21.46 20.00
CA ILE A 5 13.02 -20.74 19.04
C ILE A 5 12.37 -19.49 18.43
N PHE A 6 11.02 -19.46 18.38
CA PHE A 6 10.30 -18.29 17.87
C PHE A 6 10.36 -17.08 18.81
N ARG A 7 10.48 -17.32 20.12
CA ARG A 7 10.66 -16.26 21.13
C ARG A 7 12.05 -15.65 21.11
N PHE A 8 13.07 -16.42 20.74
CA PHE A 8 14.45 -15.99 20.60
C PHE A 8 14.63 -14.86 19.58
N ILE A 9 14.08 -15.05 18.37
CA ILE A 9 14.20 -14.08 17.29
C ILE A 9 13.44 -12.77 17.62
N ALA A 10 12.32 -12.86 18.37
CA ALA A 10 11.52 -11.72 18.76
C ALA A 10 12.15 -10.81 19.82
N MET A 11 12.96 -11.37 20.72
CA MET A 11 13.53 -10.63 21.85
C MET A 11 14.83 -9.88 21.52
N ILE A 12 15.56 -10.35 20.52
CA ILE A 12 16.78 -9.66 20.01
C ILE A 12 16.45 -8.29 19.38
N ALA A 13 15.21 -8.10 18.93
CA ALA A 13 14.75 -6.88 18.24
C ALA A 13 14.45 -5.67 19.17
N LEU A 14 14.43 -5.86 20.48
CA LEU A 14 13.99 -4.84 21.45
C LEU A 14 15.04 -3.78 21.83
N PHE A 15 16.29 -3.96 21.40
CA PHE A 15 17.37 -3.01 21.69
C PHE A 15 18.00 -2.51 20.38
N GLY A 16 17.71 -1.25 20.05
CA GLY A 16 18.31 -0.57 18.90
C GLY A 16 19.80 -0.31 19.11
N PHE A 17 20.66 -1.01 18.40
CA PHE A 17 22.08 -0.72 18.31
C PHE A 17 22.48 -0.46 16.87
N THR A 18 23.20 0.63 16.67
CA THR A 18 23.81 1.04 15.39
C THR A 18 25.23 0.50 15.21
N THR A 19 25.79 -0.24 16.19
CA THR A 19 27.14 -0.82 16.17
C THR A 19 27.12 -2.33 15.96
N ALA A 20 28.19 -2.90 15.43
CA ALA A 20 28.39 -4.34 15.26
C ALA A 20 28.25 -5.07 16.60
N ILE A 21 27.44 -6.13 16.66
CA ILE A 21 27.23 -6.92 17.88
C ILE A 21 28.45 -7.81 18.10
N SER A 22 29.08 -7.74 19.31
CA SER A 22 30.14 -8.63 19.71
C SER A 22 29.63 -10.08 19.91
N ASN A 23 30.54 -11.06 19.86
CA ASN A 23 30.17 -12.46 20.12
C ASN A 23 29.60 -12.64 21.53
N ASP A 24 30.16 -11.93 22.53
CA ASP A 24 29.70 -11.99 23.92
C ASP A 24 28.31 -11.43 24.10
N ASP A 25 27.95 -10.34 23.41
CA ASP A 25 26.59 -9.78 23.44
C ASP A 25 25.56 -10.71 22.76
N PHE A 26 26.01 -11.40 21.72
CA PHE A 26 25.17 -12.39 21.05
C PHE A 26 24.94 -13.61 21.94
N ALA A 27 26.00 -14.13 22.59
CA ALA A 27 25.94 -15.23 23.55
C ALA A 27 25.01 -14.92 24.74
N LYS A 28 25.18 -13.76 25.38
CA LYS A 28 24.28 -13.31 26.47
C LYS A 28 22.83 -13.22 26.07
N LYS A 29 22.54 -12.81 24.83
CA LYS A 29 21.18 -12.76 24.33
C LYS A 29 20.58 -14.15 24.05
N ILE A 30 21.40 -15.09 23.57
CA ILE A 30 20.97 -16.49 23.44
C ILE A 30 20.63 -17.04 24.84
N LEU A 31 21.50 -16.91 25.80
CA LEU A 31 21.36 -17.42 27.17
C LEU A 31 20.06 -16.89 27.81
N ASN A 32 19.82 -15.58 27.74
CA ASN A 32 18.64 -14.95 28.31
C ASN A 32 17.32 -15.44 27.68
N SER A 33 17.35 -15.84 26.42
CA SER A 33 16.14 -16.29 25.69
C SER A 33 15.98 -17.80 25.65
N HIS A 34 17.08 -18.55 25.80
CA HIS A 34 17.17 -20.01 25.75
C HIS A 34 18.14 -20.52 26.81
N PRO A 35 17.75 -20.47 28.10
CA PRO A 35 18.59 -20.99 29.20
C PRO A 35 19.02 -22.44 28.97
N GLN A 36 18.21 -23.23 28.26
CA GLN A 36 18.53 -24.62 27.91
C GLN A 36 19.64 -24.77 26.86
N ALA A 37 20.14 -23.68 26.29
CA ALA A 37 21.32 -23.70 25.42
C ALA A 37 22.62 -23.86 26.23
N ASP A 38 22.62 -23.40 27.44
CA ASP A 38 23.61 -23.66 28.48
C ASP A 38 23.39 -25.07 29.01
N ARG A 39 24.20 -26.02 28.57
CA ARG A 39 24.01 -27.45 28.85
C ARG A 39 24.64 -27.89 30.14
N ASP A 40 25.70 -27.20 30.55
CA ASP A 40 26.42 -27.49 31.79
C ASP A 40 25.98 -26.60 32.96
N GLY A 41 25.14 -25.57 32.69
CA GLY A 41 24.51 -24.74 33.71
C GLY A 41 25.46 -23.74 34.36
N ASP A 42 26.58 -23.42 33.72
CA ASP A 42 27.62 -22.52 34.29
C ASP A 42 27.26 -21.02 34.11
N GLY A 43 26.18 -20.72 33.41
CA GLY A 43 25.67 -19.35 33.15
C GLY A 43 26.39 -18.62 32.03
N VAL A 44 27.22 -19.32 31.26
CA VAL A 44 27.95 -18.79 30.08
C VAL A 44 27.76 -19.75 28.91
N LEU A 45 27.56 -19.25 27.71
CA LEU A 45 27.53 -20.13 26.53
C LEU A 45 28.95 -20.34 25.99
N SER A 46 29.45 -21.53 26.13
CA SER A 46 30.69 -21.97 25.50
C SER A 46 30.60 -21.87 23.95
N ASP A 47 31.74 -21.81 23.27
CA ASP A 47 31.78 -21.76 21.78
C ASP A 47 31.06 -22.94 21.14
N SER A 48 31.09 -24.13 21.78
CA SER A 48 30.41 -25.31 21.32
C SER A 48 28.88 -25.20 21.43
N GLU A 49 28.37 -24.59 22.47
CA GLU A 49 26.96 -24.34 22.68
C GLU A 49 26.41 -23.26 21.75
N GLN A 50 27.19 -22.19 21.58
CA GLN A 50 26.89 -21.16 20.59
C GLN A 50 26.81 -21.75 19.18
N ALA A 51 27.81 -22.57 18.79
CA ALA A 51 27.81 -23.24 17.49
C ALA A 51 26.61 -24.15 17.29
N ALA A 52 26.19 -24.90 18.32
CA ALA A 52 25.01 -25.76 18.26
C ALA A 52 23.72 -24.94 18.02
N VAL A 53 23.57 -23.78 18.65
CA VAL A 53 22.45 -22.87 18.43
C VAL A 53 22.50 -22.27 17.02
N VAL A 54 23.67 -21.85 16.56
CA VAL A 54 23.88 -21.33 15.19
C VAL A 54 23.47 -22.37 14.15
N GLN A 55 23.87 -23.64 14.29
CA GLN A 55 23.49 -24.72 13.39
C GLN A 55 21.96 -24.94 13.35
N GLN A 56 21.28 -24.83 14.47
CA GLN A 56 19.81 -24.90 14.50
C GLN A 56 19.17 -23.72 13.77
N ILE A 57 19.73 -22.52 13.89
CA ILE A 57 19.29 -21.32 13.18
C ILE A 57 19.46 -21.50 11.67
N LEU A 58 20.64 -21.92 11.23
CA LEU A 58 20.97 -22.10 9.80
C LEU A 58 20.15 -23.22 9.17
N LYS A 59 19.93 -24.33 9.87
CA LYS A 59 19.03 -25.40 9.39
C LYS A 59 17.61 -24.91 9.13
N ARG A 60 17.15 -23.96 9.92
CA ARG A 60 15.78 -23.43 9.82
C ARG A 60 15.65 -22.19 8.91
N TYR A 61 16.73 -21.44 8.77
CA TYR A 61 16.79 -20.19 8.00
C TYR A 61 18.07 -20.13 7.16
N PRO A 62 18.22 -21.04 6.17
CA PRO A 62 19.45 -21.13 5.39
C PRO A 62 19.81 -19.84 4.64
N GLN A 63 18.81 -18.99 4.36
CA GLN A 63 19.01 -17.70 3.68
C GLN A 63 19.72 -16.65 4.54
N VAL A 64 20.02 -16.93 5.79
CA VAL A 64 20.76 -16.02 6.69
C VAL A 64 22.26 -16.18 6.48
N ASP A 65 22.72 -17.40 6.18
CA ASP A 65 24.06 -17.72 5.76
C ASP A 65 24.21 -17.34 4.28
N ARG A 66 24.84 -16.20 4.03
CA ARG A 66 24.92 -15.63 2.67
C ARG A 66 26.13 -16.06 1.89
N ASP A 67 27.20 -16.40 2.59
CA ASP A 67 28.44 -16.89 2.00
C ASP A 67 28.52 -18.42 2.00
N GLY A 68 27.58 -19.11 2.69
CA GLY A 68 27.46 -20.56 2.71
C GLY A 68 28.55 -21.24 3.55
N ASP A 69 29.20 -20.52 4.46
CA ASP A 69 30.31 -21.04 5.26
C ASP A 69 29.84 -21.85 6.49
N GLY A 70 28.52 -21.93 6.71
CA GLY A 70 27.90 -22.64 7.84
C GLY A 70 28.06 -21.94 9.18
N LYS A 71 28.42 -20.68 9.21
CA LYS A 71 28.58 -19.83 10.41
C LYS A 71 27.70 -18.59 10.30
N LEU A 72 27.69 -17.77 11.33
CA LEU A 72 27.04 -16.45 11.30
C LEU A 72 28.10 -15.37 11.52
N SER A 73 28.50 -14.70 10.47
CA SER A 73 29.33 -13.48 10.54
C SER A 73 28.62 -12.36 11.31
N ALA A 74 29.33 -11.33 11.73
CA ALA A 74 28.74 -10.16 12.42
C ALA A 74 27.62 -9.50 11.59
N SER A 75 27.78 -9.44 10.26
CA SER A 75 26.79 -8.89 9.34
C SER A 75 25.54 -9.76 9.21
N GLU A 76 25.69 -11.08 9.27
CA GLU A 76 24.59 -12.05 9.21
C GLU A 76 23.81 -12.11 10.52
N LYS A 77 24.49 -12.03 11.65
CA LYS A 77 23.89 -11.83 12.98
C LYS A 77 23.01 -10.57 13.01
N GLN A 78 23.52 -9.48 12.46
CA GLN A 78 22.79 -8.22 12.39
C GLN A 78 21.57 -8.30 11.43
N ASN A 79 21.70 -9.01 10.32
CA ASN A 79 20.59 -9.27 9.42
C ASN A 79 19.51 -10.19 10.02
N LEU A 80 19.92 -11.22 10.77
CA LEU A 80 19.01 -12.09 11.51
C LEU A 80 18.16 -11.29 12.50
N ILE A 81 18.79 -10.35 13.22
CA ILE A 81 18.10 -9.43 14.14
C ILE A 81 17.11 -8.52 13.40
N ARG A 82 17.49 -7.96 12.25
CA ARG A 82 16.60 -7.12 11.42
C ARG A 82 15.40 -7.91 10.88
N MET A 83 15.62 -9.15 10.45
CA MET A 83 14.53 -10.02 9.98
C MET A 83 13.54 -10.36 11.09
N SER A 84 14.03 -10.57 12.30
CA SER A 84 13.21 -10.82 13.49
C SER A 84 12.38 -9.59 13.89
N ALA A 85 12.97 -8.39 13.86
CA ALA A 85 12.30 -7.13 14.16
C ALA A 85 11.14 -6.82 13.19
N LYS A 86 11.28 -7.18 11.91
CA LYS A 86 10.21 -7.04 10.91
C LYS A 86 9.04 -8.02 11.14
N ARG A 87 9.31 -9.23 11.65
CA ARG A 87 8.27 -10.24 11.91
C ARG A 87 7.50 -10.00 13.21
N THR A 88 8.14 -9.45 14.25
CA THR A 88 7.47 -9.11 15.51
C THR A 88 6.48 -7.97 15.41
N LYS A 89 6.58 -7.12 14.37
CA LYS A 89 5.55 -6.13 14.07
C LYS A 89 4.25 -6.74 13.51
N ASN A 90 4.29 -7.97 13.03
CA ASN A 90 3.15 -8.63 12.35
C ASN A 90 2.48 -9.76 13.15
N SER A 91 2.89 -10.05 14.39
CA SER A 91 2.26 -11.09 15.21
C SER A 91 2.11 -10.64 16.66
N ARG A 92 0.89 -10.24 17.06
CA ARG A 92 0.51 -10.10 18.46
C ARG A 92 -0.46 -11.22 18.88
N PRO A 93 -0.17 -11.97 19.95
CA PRO A 93 -1.19 -12.68 20.69
C PRO A 93 -1.79 -11.75 21.74
N ALA A 94 -3.12 -11.87 21.94
CA ALA A 94 -3.85 -11.18 22.99
C ALA A 94 -3.35 -11.61 24.39
N GLY A 95 -2.96 -10.66 25.22
CA GLY A 95 -2.59 -10.87 26.60
C GLY A 95 -2.50 -9.54 27.35
N ASN A 96 -3.36 -9.38 28.35
CA ASN A 96 -3.53 -8.22 29.23
C ASN A 96 -2.23 -7.82 29.96
N SER A 97 -1.72 -6.62 29.75
CA SER A 97 -0.96 -5.88 30.76
C SER A 97 -1.07 -4.37 30.49
N LYS A 98 -1.61 -3.66 31.47
CA LYS A 98 -1.83 -2.21 31.48
C LYS A 98 -0.50 -1.48 31.73
N SER A 99 0.08 -0.93 30.69
CA SER A 99 0.90 0.29 30.73
C SER A 99 0.45 1.15 29.55
N PRO A 100 0.41 2.49 29.64
CA PRO A 100 -0.10 3.31 28.58
C PRO A 100 0.87 3.21 27.39
N LYS A 101 0.51 2.41 26.38
CA LYS A 101 1.18 2.42 25.08
C LYS A 101 0.85 3.75 24.44
N LYS A 102 1.88 4.53 23.99
CA LYS A 102 1.63 5.58 23.01
C LYS A 102 0.83 4.96 21.88
N ASP A 103 -0.38 5.41 21.71
CA ASP A 103 -1.23 5.02 20.59
C ASP A 103 -0.59 5.64 19.34
N ASN A 104 0.04 4.81 18.51
CA ASN A 104 0.62 5.23 17.24
C ASN A 104 -0.34 4.94 16.06
N GLY A 105 -1.64 4.76 16.36
CA GLY A 105 -2.69 4.52 15.38
C GLY A 105 -3.11 5.79 14.63
N PRO A 106 -4.02 5.67 13.65
CA PRO A 106 -4.60 6.82 12.92
C PRO A 106 -5.11 7.92 13.84
N SER A 107 -5.85 7.57 14.89
CA SER A 107 -6.40 8.50 15.88
C SER A 107 -5.33 9.38 16.54
N ALA A 108 -4.18 8.80 16.91
CA ALA A 108 -3.10 9.55 17.54
C ALA A 108 -2.45 10.55 16.58
N LEU A 109 -2.20 10.15 15.33
CA LEU A 109 -1.66 11.04 14.30
C LEU A 109 -2.63 12.20 14.02
N LEU A 110 -3.91 11.89 13.79
CA LEU A 110 -4.93 12.91 13.49
C LEU A 110 -5.12 13.88 14.65
N SER A 111 -5.12 13.40 15.89
CA SER A 111 -5.11 14.23 17.09
C SER A 111 -3.86 15.13 17.18
N GLN A 112 -2.68 14.59 16.88
CA GLN A 112 -1.43 15.37 16.85
C GLN A 112 -1.48 16.48 15.78
N LEU A 113 -2.11 16.24 14.64
CA LEU A 113 -2.31 17.22 13.57
C LEU A 113 -3.47 18.18 13.86
N GLY A 114 -4.25 17.96 14.93
CA GLY A 114 -5.42 18.74 15.27
C GLY A 114 -6.57 18.57 14.26
N LEU A 115 -6.70 17.38 13.66
CA LEU A 115 -7.68 17.10 12.62
C LEU A 115 -8.91 16.37 13.19
N LYS A 116 -10.11 16.90 12.88
CA LYS A 116 -11.38 16.21 13.14
C LYS A 116 -11.56 15.08 12.12
N SER A 117 -11.98 13.90 12.58
CA SER A 117 -12.18 12.75 11.73
C SER A 117 -13.28 11.81 12.24
N GLU A 118 -13.84 11.03 11.33
CA GLU A 118 -14.63 9.85 11.62
C GLU A 118 -13.93 8.63 11.02
N LEU A 119 -13.64 7.64 11.86
CA LEU A 119 -12.87 6.46 11.47
C LEU A 119 -13.79 5.22 11.37
N ASP A 120 -13.40 4.28 10.51
CA ASP A 120 -14.08 2.99 10.35
C ASP A 120 -15.58 3.10 9.97
N ILE A 121 -15.94 4.10 9.17
CA ILE A 121 -17.29 4.27 8.64
C ILE A 121 -17.58 3.14 7.64
N GLU A 122 -18.65 2.39 7.88
CA GLU A 122 -19.10 1.37 6.95
C GLU A 122 -19.82 2.01 5.75
N TYR A 123 -19.27 1.85 4.55
CA TYR A 123 -19.85 2.40 3.32
C TYR A 123 -20.73 1.42 2.55
N ARG A 124 -20.65 0.13 2.88
CA ARG A 124 -21.47 -0.95 2.34
C ARG A 124 -21.66 -2.04 3.39
N LYS A 125 -22.55 -3.00 3.14
CA LYS A 125 -22.77 -4.13 4.05
C LYS A 125 -21.48 -4.90 4.30
N ASN A 126 -21.37 -5.47 5.50
CA ASN A 126 -20.19 -6.21 5.89
C ASN A 126 -20.00 -7.46 5.02
N THR A 127 -18.75 -7.71 4.64
CA THR A 127 -18.31 -8.91 3.94
C THR A 127 -17.51 -9.80 4.88
N SER A 128 -17.24 -11.04 4.50
CA SER A 128 -16.38 -11.95 5.26
C SER A 128 -15.00 -11.36 5.53
N GLN A 129 -14.50 -10.48 4.64
CA GLN A 129 -13.22 -9.81 4.79
C GLN A 129 -13.24 -8.56 5.68
N GLN A 130 -14.42 -8.05 6.06
CA GLN A 130 -14.59 -6.78 6.80
C GLN A 130 -13.86 -5.59 6.13
N ARG A 131 -13.87 -5.56 4.79
CA ARG A 131 -13.19 -4.57 3.93
C ARG A 131 -14.16 -3.55 3.34
N ASN A 132 -15.12 -3.13 4.12
CA ASN A 132 -16.22 -2.25 3.75
C ASN A 132 -16.15 -0.88 4.45
N LYS A 133 -14.97 -0.47 4.91
CA LYS A 133 -14.79 0.71 5.76
C LYS A 133 -13.97 1.79 5.09
N LEU A 134 -14.29 3.02 5.43
CA LEU A 134 -13.50 4.20 5.09
C LEU A 134 -13.25 5.04 6.34
N ASP A 135 -12.24 5.91 6.28
CA ASP A 135 -12.06 7.01 7.23
C ASP A 135 -12.31 8.32 6.50
N PHE A 136 -12.93 9.26 7.22
CA PHE A 136 -13.18 10.60 6.74
C PHE A 136 -12.50 11.62 7.64
N ILE A 137 -11.71 12.51 7.04
CA ILE A 137 -10.97 13.58 7.71
C ILE A 137 -11.56 14.92 7.23
N TYR A 138 -12.09 15.69 8.15
CA TYR A 138 -12.68 16.98 7.87
C TYR A 138 -11.62 18.03 7.52
N PRO A 139 -11.96 19.03 6.68
CA PRO A 139 -11.12 20.21 6.50
C PRO A 139 -10.77 20.86 7.84
N LYS A 140 -9.52 21.29 7.99
CA LYS A 140 -9.07 22.06 9.16
C LYS A 140 -9.58 23.50 9.09
N ASN A 141 -9.54 24.07 7.90
CA ASN A 141 -10.02 25.41 7.63
C ASN A 141 -11.26 25.36 6.74
N LYS A 142 -12.24 26.24 7.01
CA LYS A 142 -13.41 26.39 6.16
C LYS A 142 -13.09 27.39 5.04
N VAL A 143 -12.61 26.88 3.90
CA VAL A 143 -12.27 27.69 2.71
C VAL A 143 -13.44 27.68 1.71
N TYR A 144 -14.15 26.57 1.61
CA TYR A 144 -15.27 26.36 0.69
C TYR A 144 -16.58 26.28 1.48
N GLU A 145 -17.70 26.60 0.85
CA GLU A 145 -19.04 26.37 1.42
C GLU A 145 -19.27 24.85 1.59
N ARG A 146 -19.00 24.08 0.54
CA ARG A 146 -18.93 22.63 0.53
C ARG A 146 -17.51 22.23 0.10
N ALA A 147 -16.84 21.44 0.90
CA ALA A 147 -15.45 21.10 0.68
C ALA A 147 -15.27 20.17 -0.54
N PRO A 148 -14.31 20.41 -1.42
CA PRO A 148 -13.82 19.38 -2.32
C PRO A 148 -13.35 18.15 -1.53
N LEU A 149 -13.39 16.97 -2.15
CA LEU A 149 -12.99 15.72 -1.50
C LEU A 149 -11.83 15.05 -2.22
N PHE A 150 -10.78 14.80 -1.49
CA PHE A 150 -9.64 13.98 -1.93
C PHE A 150 -9.76 12.56 -1.38
N ILE A 151 -9.69 11.54 -2.24
CA ILE A 151 -9.94 10.16 -1.88
C ILE A 151 -8.69 9.32 -2.16
N TYR A 152 -8.10 8.75 -1.10
CA TYR A 152 -6.96 7.86 -1.21
C TYR A 152 -7.38 6.40 -1.31
N ILE A 153 -6.79 5.69 -2.29
CA ILE A 153 -7.01 4.27 -2.55
C ILE A 153 -5.67 3.52 -2.41
N HIS A 154 -5.61 2.61 -1.45
CA HIS A 154 -4.36 1.95 -1.09
C HIS A 154 -3.85 0.95 -2.15
N GLY A 155 -2.54 0.78 -2.20
CA GLY A 155 -1.89 -0.30 -2.95
C GLY A 155 -1.91 -1.64 -2.22
N GLY A 156 -1.08 -2.57 -2.66
CA GLY A 156 -0.93 -3.90 -2.03
C GLY A 156 -1.14 -5.05 -3.01
N GLY A 157 -1.07 -4.75 -4.31
CA GLY A 157 -1.09 -5.77 -5.37
C GLY A 157 -2.39 -6.55 -5.44
N ASN A 158 -3.51 -5.96 -5.04
CA ASN A 158 -4.86 -6.54 -5.02
C ASN A 158 -5.07 -7.68 -4.00
N THR A 159 -4.06 -8.03 -3.22
CA THR A 159 -4.09 -9.14 -2.24
C THR A 159 -3.72 -8.70 -0.82
N GLY A 160 -3.42 -7.42 -0.63
CA GLY A 160 -3.03 -6.82 0.66
C GLY A 160 -3.20 -5.30 0.67
N GLY A 161 -2.72 -4.67 1.72
CA GLY A 161 -2.87 -3.23 1.95
C GLY A 161 -4.09 -2.88 2.81
N THR A 162 -4.19 -1.65 3.26
CA THR A 162 -5.33 -1.12 4.02
C THR A 162 -5.43 0.39 3.83
N LYS A 163 -6.61 0.97 4.11
CA LYS A 163 -6.85 2.41 4.17
C LYS A 163 -5.84 3.15 5.08
N ASN A 164 -5.29 2.47 6.07
CA ASN A 164 -4.32 3.05 7.00
C ASN A 164 -2.94 3.36 6.36
N ALA A 165 -2.72 2.97 5.12
CA ALA A 165 -1.46 3.26 4.43
C ALA A 165 -1.17 4.76 4.28
N ILE A 166 -2.20 5.60 4.17
CA ILE A 166 -2.06 7.05 4.09
C ILE A 166 -1.40 7.64 5.35
N TYR A 167 -1.70 7.10 6.52
CA TYR A 167 -1.16 7.60 7.80
C TYR A 167 0.32 7.29 8.02
N ASN A 168 0.86 6.31 7.31
CA ASN A 168 2.23 5.84 7.51
C ASN A 168 3.29 6.67 6.76
N ARG A 169 2.96 7.15 5.56
CA ARG A 169 3.93 7.81 4.67
C ARG A 169 3.42 9.13 4.09
N SER A 170 2.17 9.48 4.32
CA SER A 170 1.52 10.58 3.62
C SER A 170 0.85 11.59 4.56
N SER A 171 1.35 11.69 5.80
CA SER A 171 0.83 12.66 6.79
C SER A 171 0.97 14.11 6.33
N LEU A 172 1.96 14.42 5.49
CA LEU A 172 2.15 15.74 4.89
C LEU A 172 0.92 16.17 4.09
N ILE A 173 0.43 15.28 3.21
CA ILE A 173 -0.73 15.59 2.37
C ILE A 173 -2.02 15.78 3.17
N LEU A 174 -2.19 15.03 4.29
CA LEU A 174 -3.34 15.23 5.19
C LEU A 174 -3.35 16.63 5.76
N LYS A 175 -2.18 17.12 6.20
CA LYS A 175 -2.04 18.48 6.74
C LYS A 175 -2.32 19.52 5.67
N GLU A 176 -1.61 19.45 4.54
CA GLU A 176 -1.68 20.47 3.49
C GLU A 176 -3.09 20.60 2.88
N LEU A 177 -3.72 19.48 2.51
CA LEU A 177 -5.05 19.51 1.92
C LEU A 177 -6.12 19.98 2.91
N THR A 178 -6.07 19.50 4.17
CA THR A 178 -7.07 19.93 5.15
C THR A 178 -6.91 21.40 5.55
N GLU A 179 -5.70 21.93 5.60
CA GLU A 179 -5.42 23.35 5.80
C GLU A 179 -5.90 24.21 4.60
N ALA A 180 -5.87 23.65 3.39
CA ALA A 180 -6.44 24.26 2.18
C ALA A 180 -7.97 24.13 2.07
N GLY A 181 -8.65 23.56 3.04
CA GLY A 181 -10.12 23.45 3.07
C GLY A 181 -10.66 22.22 2.34
N ILE A 182 -9.83 21.24 1.99
CA ILE A 182 -10.20 20.03 1.29
C ILE A 182 -10.41 18.90 2.30
N ALA A 183 -11.52 18.17 2.19
CA ALA A 183 -11.76 16.96 2.96
C ALA A 183 -10.93 15.80 2.39
N VAL A 184 -10.56 14.85 3.25
CA VAL A 184 -9.81 13.65 2.83
C VAL A 184 -10.56 12.40 3.26
N ALA A 185 -10.71 11.45 2.33
CA ALA A 185 -11.18 10.10 2.65
C ALA A 185 -10.10 9.07 2.29
N THR A 186 -10.05 7.97 3.03
CA THR A 186 -9.23 6.80 2.69
C THR A 186 -10.09 5.55 2.81
N ILE A 187 -10.03 4.66 1.84
CA ILE A 187 -10.97 3.55 1.69
C ILE A 187 -10.27 2.19 1.74
N ASP A 188 -10.89 1.22 2.38
CA ASP A 188 -10.63 -0.20 2.19
C ASP A 188 -11.50 -0.75 1.04
N TYR A 189 -11.04 -1.78 0.39
CA TYR A 189 -11.79 -2.54 -0.63
C TYR A 189 -11.44 -4.04 -0.49
N ARG A 190 -12.31 -4.93 -0.95
CA ARG A 190 -12.07 -6.39 -0.91
C ARG A 190 -10.79 -6.76 -1.65
N LEU A 191 -10.14 -7.85 -1.24
CA LEU A 191 -8.86 -8.33 -1.74
C LEU A 191 -9.02 -9.73 -2.33
N LEU A 192 -8.31 -10.02 -3.41
CA LEU A 192 -8.25 -11.35 -3.99
C LEU A 192 -7.53 -12.33 -3.05
N GLY A 193 -7.99 -13.58 -3.03
CA GLY A 193 -7.36 -14.64 -2.23
C GLY A 193 -7.55 -14.51 -0.71
N GLN A 194 -8.54 -13.76 -0.25
CA GLN A 194 -8.86 -13.52 1.17
C GLN A 194 -10.17 -14.20 1.61
N GLY A 195 -10.43 -15.41 1.13
CA GLY A 195 -11.55 -16.23 1.57
C GLY A 195 -12.88 -16.02 0.84
N GLU A 196 -13.05 -14.95 0.09
CA GLU A 196 -14.17 -14.75 -0.84
C GLU A 196 -13.76 -15.11 -2.27
N GLU A 197 -14.67 -15.69 -3.02
CA GLU A 197 -14.51 -15.89 -4.45
C GLU A 197 -14.92 -14.59 -5.16
N LEU A 198 -13.92 -13.86 -5.66
CA LEU A 198 -14.09 -12.54 -6.25
C LEU A 198 -13.56 -12.50 -7.66
N GLY A 199 -14.32 -11.91 -8.58
CA GLY A 199 -13.80 -11.42 -9.83
C GLY A 199 -12.93 -10.18 -9.63
N PHE A 200 -11.97 -9.97 -10.53
CA PHE A 200 -11.03 -8.86 -10.40
C PHE A 200 -11.72 -7.49 -10.42
N HIS A 201 -12.82 -7.34 -11.15
CA HIS A 201 -13.62 -6.10 -11.23
C HIS A 201 -14.31 -5.73 -9.90
N HIS A 202 -14.60 -6.70 -9.02
CA HIS A 202 -15.22 -6.40 -7.72
C HIS A 202 -14.38 -5.45 -6.84
N LEU A 203 -13.06 -5.46 -7.00
CA LEU A 203 -12.18 -4.55 -6.27
C LEU A 203 -12.35 -3.09 -6.71
N PHE A 204 -12.70 -2.89 -7.98
CA PHE A 204 -13.01 -1.58 -8.55
C PHE A 204 -14.45 -1.16 -8.21
N GLN A 205 -15.37 -2.10 -8.24
CA GLN A 205 -16.76 -1.91 -7.81
C GLN A 205 -16.82 -1.39 -6.37
N ASP A 206 -16.04 -1.97 -5.44
CA ASP A 206 -15.97 -1.52 -4.05
C ASP A 206 -15.48 -0.06 -3.94
N CYS A 207 -14.50 0.33 -4.75
CA CYS A 207 -14.04 1.72 -4.80
C CYS A 207 -15.13 2.66 -5.33
N LYS A 208 -15.87 2.25 -6.38
CA LYS A 208 -17.03 3.01 -6.88
C LYS A 208 -18.12 3.13 -5.82
N ASP A 209 -18.40 2.05 -5.07
CA ASP A 209 -19.36 2.08 -3.97
C ASP A 209 -18.98 3.05 -2.87
N ALA A 210 -17.69 3.15 -2.54
CA ALA A 210 -17.22 4.12 -1.56
C ALA A 210 -17.44 5.57 -2.02
N LEU A 211 -17.18 5.88 -3.31
CA LEU A 211 -17.45 7.21 -3.86
C LEU A 211 -18.95 7.52 -3.87
N ARG A 212 -19.79 6.56 -4.28
CA ARG A 212 -21.27 6.69 -4.25
C ARG A 212 -21.77 6.94 -2.83
N PHE A 213 -21.24 6.22 -1.84
CA PHE A 213 -21.58 6.43 -0.43
C PHE A 213 -21.24 7.84 0.03
N LEU A 214 -20.05 8.34 -0.32
CA LEU A 214 -19.62 9.69 0.02
C LEU A 214 -20.50 10.75 -0.64
N ALA A 215 -20.84 10.57 -1.92
CA ALA A 215 -21.77 11.43 -2.64
C ALA A 215 -23.17 11.46 -2.01
N LYS A 216 -23.72 10.27 -1.73
CA LYS A 216 -25.05 10.11 -1.10
C LYS A 216 -25.11 10.75 0.30
N ASN A 217 -24.00 10.86 1.00
CA ASN A 217 -23.87 11.47 2.31
C ASN A 217 -23.17 12.83 2.25
N ALA A 218 -23.17 13.49 1.09
CA ALA A 218 -22.43 14.73 0.87
C ALA A 218 -22.84 15.85 1.85
N ASP A 219 -24.13 15.98 2.16
CA ASP A 219 -24.64 16.94 3.14
C ASP A 219 -24.13 16.66 4.56
N ARG A 220 -24.14 15.38 4.98
CA ARG A 220 -23.60 14.95 6.27
C ARG A 220 -22.13 15.32 6.44
N PHE A 221 -21.34 15.13 5.38
CA PHE A 221 -19.91 15.38 5.42
C PHE A 221 -19.51 16.82 5.05
N GLY A 222 -20.47 17.63 4.56
CA GLY A 222 -20.22 19.00 4.11
C GLY A 222 -19.33 19.09 2.87
N ILE A 223 -19.43 18.09 1.97
CA ILE A 223 -18.59 17.97 0.76
C ILE A 223 -19.39 18.29 -0.51
N ASP A 224 -18.68 18.72 -1.56
CA ASP A 224 -19.24 18.90 -2.90
C ASP A 224 -19.08 17.60 -3.72
N PRO A 225 -20.17 16.90 -4.06
CA PRO A 225 -20.08 15.66 -4.85
C PRO A 225 -19.59 15.87 -6.29
N ASN A 226 -19.54 17.13 -6.76
CA ASN A 226 -19.02 17.46 -8.09
C ASN A 226 -17.53 17.83 -8.08
N LYS A 227 -16.85 17.76 -6.93
CA LYS A 227 -15.43 18.10 -6.77
C LYS A 227 -14.66 16.99 -6.04
N PHE A 228 -14.71 15.77 -6.57
CA PHE A 228 -13.89 14.67 -6.07
C PHE A 228 -12.57 14.59 -6.84
N VAL A 229 -11.49 14.28 -6.13
CA VAL A 229 -10.19 13.93 -6.72
C VAL A 229 -9.77 12.58 -6.17
N THR A 230 -9.37 11.67 -7.02
CA THR A 230 -8.91 10.35 -6.58
C THR A 230 -7.39 10.21 -6.70
N TRP A 231 -6.78 9.60 -5.71
CA TRP A 231 -5.36 9.26 -5.70
C TRP A 231 -5.15 7.82 -5.25
N GLY A 232 -4.32 7.10 -5.95
CA GLY A 232 -3.98 5.75 -5.55
C GLY A 232 -2.53 5.39 -5.81
N THR A 233 -2.03 4.41 -5.05
CA THR A 233 -0.68 3.89 -5.18
C THR A 233 -0.70 2.45 -5.68
N SER A 234 0.13 2.09 -6.69
CA SER A 234 0.23 0.73 -7.22
C SER A 234 -1.15 0.18 -7.66
N ALA A 235 -1.62 -0.91 -7.08
CA ALA A 235 -2.98 -1.43 -7.32
C ALA A 235 -4.10 -0.39 -7.07
N GLY A 236 -3.91 0.53 -6.14
CA GLY A 236 -4.83 1.65 -5.90
C GLY A 236 -4.79 2.68 -7.03
N GLY A 237 -3.63 2.89 -7.66
CA GLY A 237 -3.49 3.78 -8.80
C GLY A 237 -4.38 3.38 -9.99
N SER A 238 -4.44 2.08 -10.30
CA SER A 238 -5.38 1.57 -11.31
C SER A 238 -6.84 1.89 -10.98
N LYS A 239 -7.20 1.75 -9.70
CA LYS A 239 -8.57 2.01 -9.22
C LYS A 239 -8.90 3.50 -9.26
N ALA A 240 -7.95 4.35 -8.87
CA ALA A 240 -8.12 5.80 -8.96
C ALA A 240 -8.39 6.26 -10.41
N LEU A 241 -7.67 5.71 -11.38
CA LEU A 241 -7.92 6.00 -12.80
C LEU A 241 -9.32 5.56 -13.24
N ILE A 242 -9.73 4.33 -12.93
CA ILE A 242 -11.06 3.82 -13.33
C ILE A 242 -12.18 4.61 -12.65
N THR A 243 -12.03 4.99 -11.38
CA THR A 243 -13.06 5.80 -10.70
C THR A 243 -13.25 7.18 -11.35
N ALA A 244 -12.22 7.74 -11.98
CA ALA A 244 -12.26 9.03 -12.64
C ALA A 244 -12.71 8.96 -14.11
N LEU A 245 -12.34 7.89 -14.81
CA LEU A 245 -12.60 7.74 -16.25
C LEU A 245 -13.96 7.14 -16.57
N THR A 246 -14.74 6.76 -15.56
CA THR A 246 -16.03 6.09 -15.73
C THR A 246 -17.14 6.80 -14.96
N GLU A 247 -18.36 6.75 -15.50
CA GLU A 247 -19.54 7.36 -14.89
C GLU A 247 -19.82 6.83 -13.47
N SER A 248 -20.57 7.59 -12.69
CA SER A 248 -20.87 7.23 -11.29
C SER A 248 -21.60 5.90 -11.16
N ASP A 249 -22.40 5.50 -12.14
CA ASP A 249 -23.14 4.24 -12.19
C ASP A 249 -22.35 3.06 -12.77
N PHE A 250 -21.14 3.29 -13.30
CA PHE A 250 -20.27 2.23 -13.81
C PHE A 250 -19.89 1.23 -12.72
N LEU A 251 -19.89 -0.07 -13.02
CA LEU A 251 -19.72 -1.16 -12.07
C LEU A 251 -20.70 -1.02 -10.89
N PRO A 252 -22.02 -1.17 -11.12
CA PRO A 252 -23.02 -1.02 -10.08
C PRO A 252 -22.77 -2.05 -8.96
N GLY A 253 -22.81 -1.58 -7.71
CA GLY A 253 -22.59 -2.38 -6.52
C GLY A 253 -23.76 -2.30 -5.55
N GLU A 254 -23.48 -2.39 -4.24
CA GLU A 254 -24.49 -2.31 -3.19
C GLU A 254 -24.98 -0.87 -2.97
N VAL A 255 -24.15 0.12 -3.24
CA VAL A 255 -24.49 1.54 -3.10
C VAL A 255 -24.98 2.07 -4.45
N SER A 256 -26.27 2.32 -4.55
CA SER A 256 -26.93 2.77 -5.77
C SER A 256 -28.12 3.68 -5.50
N GLY A 257 -28.74 4.20 -6.55
CA GLY A 257 -29.94 5.03 -6.50
C GLY A 257 -29.66 6.52 -6.35
N ALA A 258 -30.70 7.30 -6.12
CA ALA A 258 -30.63 8.77 -6.07
C ALA A 258 -29.60 9.28 -5.06
N GLY A 259 -28.89 10.33 -5.45
CA GLY A 259 -27.84 10.99 -4.62
C GLY A 259 -26.49 10.30 -4.68
N THR A 260 -26.29 9.29 -5.55
CA THR A 260 -24.99 8.64 -5.74
C THR A 260 -24.17 9.26 -6.87
N GLU A 261 -24.75 10.18 -7.60
CA GLU A 261 -24.11 10.92 -8.68
C GLU A 261 -22.97 11.76 -8.14
N HIS A 262 -21.83 11.71 -8.81
CA HIS A 262 -20.64 12.47 -8.45
C HIS A 262 -19.73 12.69 -9.66
N THR A 263 -18.93 13.73 -9.58
CA THR A 263 -17.92 14.04 -10.60
C THR A 263 -16.52 13.93 -9.97
N VAL A 264 -15.65 13.17 -10.62
CA VAL A 264 -14.22 13.15 -10.31
C VAL A 264 -13.53 14.13 -11.26
N VAL A 265 -13.04 15.24 -10.72
CA VAL A 265 -12.45 16.34 -11.50
C VAL A 265 -10.97 16.12 -11.84
N GLY A 266 -10.38 15.06 -11.33
CA GLY A 266 -9.00 14.66 -11.64
C GLY A 266 -8.58 13.39 -10.91
N ALA A 267 -7.64 12.65 -11.48
CA ALA A 267 -7.10 11.45 -10.82
C ALA A 267 -5.57 11.40 -10.86
N ILE A 268 -4.99 10.92 -9.77
CA ILE A 268 -3.56 10.76 -9.60
C ILE A 268 -3.24 9.28 -9.41
N SER A 269 -2.35 8.75 -10.24
CA SER A 269 -1.86 7.38 -10.14
C SER A 269 -0.36 7.36 -9.88
N PHE A 270 0.03 6.87 -8.71
CA PHE A 270 1.41 6.57 -8.42
C PHE A 270 1.71 5.12 -8.81
N PHE A 271 2.58 4.95 -9.80
CA PHE A 271 3.05 3.65 -10.30
C PHE A 271 1.96 2.58 -10.39
N GLY A 272 0.77 2.97 -10.82
CA GLY A 272 -0.37 2.08 -11.06
C GLY A 272 -0.35 1.43 -12.43
N ALA A 273 -0.96 0.25 -12.55
CA ALA A 273 -1.22 -0.36 -13.85
C ALA A 273 -2.32 0.43 -14.57
N THR A 274 -2.08 0.80 -15.81
CA THR A 274 -3.02 1.59 -16.61
C THR A 274 -3.79 0.74 -17.62
N THR A 275 -3.27 -0.45 -17.94
CA THR A 275 -3.94 -1.42 -18.83
C THR A 275 -3.62 -2.87 -18.42
N TYR A 276 -4.55 -3.76 -18.69
CA TYR A 276 -4.43 -5.22 -18.52
C TYR A 276 -4.67 -5.97 -19.83
N VAL A 277 -4.96 -5.24 -20.92
CA VAL A 277 -5.27 -5.82 -22.24
C VAL A 277 -4.12 -5.74 -23.24
N VAL A 278 -2.97 -5.21 -22.83
CA VAL A 278 -1.73 -5.15 -23.63
C VAL A 278 -0.65 -6.01 -22.95
N PRO A 279 -0.60 -7.34 -23.23
CA PRO A 279 0.28 -8.27 -22.52
C PRO A 279 1.77 -7.92 -22.66
N GLU A 280 2.18 -7.35 -23.78
CA GLU A 280 3.57 -7.03 -24.11
C GLU A 280 4.18 -6.03 -23.11
N LEU A 281 3.37 -5.14 -22.55
CA LEU A 281 3.81 -4.16 -21.55
C LEU A 281 4.15 -4.81 -20.20
N TRP A 282 3.72 -6.05 -19.98
CA TRP A 282 3.99 -6.80 -18.78
C TRP A 282 5.21 -7.71 -18.88
N GLN A 283 5.82 -7.82 -20.05
CA GLN A 283 6.89 -8.81 -20.34
C GLN A 283 8.07 -8.67 -19.37
N LYS A 284 8.58 -7.47 -19.14
CA LYS A 284 9.69 -7.20 -18.19
C LYS A 284 9.39 -7.70 -16.78
N ARG A 285 8.14 -7.56 -16.32
CA ARG A 285 7.73 -8.07 -15.03
C ARG A 285 7.67 -9.60 -15.01
N LEU A 286 7.14 -10.21 -16.08
CA LEU A 286 7.06 -11.67 -16.19
C LEU A 286 8.45 -12.30 -16.13
N GLU A 287 9.42 -11.72 -16.82
CA GLU A 287 10.81 -12.17 -16.81
C GLU A 287 11.46 -12.04 -15.43
N ARG A 288 11.21 -10.92 -14.74
CA ARG A 288 11.83 -10.66 -13.44
C ARG A 288 11.20 -11.42 -12.27
N PHE A 289 9.91 -11.69 -12.32
CA PHE A 289 9.13 -12.32 -11.24
C PHE A 289 8.19 -13.41 -11.77
N PRO A 290 8.69 -14.47 -12.43
CA PRO A 290 7.82 -15.42 -13.12
C PRO A 290 6.78 -16.07 -12.21
N SER A 291 7.17 -16.67 -11.10
CA SER A 291 6.24 -17.36 -10.17
C SER A 291 5.23 -16.41 -9.53
N ARG A 292 5.67 -15.21 -9.10
CA ARG A 292 4.77 -14.21 -8.51
C ARG A 292 3.81 -13.61 -9.53
N SER A 293 4.24 -13.49 -10.76
CA SER A 293 3.41 -12.99 -11.86
C SER A 293 2.38 -14.03 -12.27
N GLN A 294 2.75 -15.30 -12.31
CA GLN A 294 1.84 -16.42 -12.58
C GLN A 294 0.73 -16.49 -11.53
N SER A 295 1.05 -16.52 -10.24
CA SER A 295 0.04 -16.57 -9.17
C SER A 295 -0.92 -15.38 -9.21
N LYS A 296 -0.45 -14.19 -9.61
CA LYS A 296 -1.32 -13.03 -9.79
C LYS A 296 -2.16 -13.12 -11.05
N ALA A 297 -1.59 -13.60 -12.15
CA ALA A 297 -2.33 -13.83 -13.38
C ALA A 297 -3.47 -14.83 -13.15
N GLU A 298 -3.23 -15.90 -12.42
CA GLU A 298 -4.26 -16.90 -12.05
C GLU A 298 -5.43 -16.29 -11.28
N MET A 299 -5.17 -15.32 -10.38
CA MET A 299 -6.23 -14.61 -9.64
C MET A 299 -7.00 -13.60 -10.50
N ILE A 300 -6.32 -12.92 -11.42
CA ILE A 300 -6.91 -11.90 -12.30
C ILE A 300 -7.65 -12.54 -13.47
N ASN A 301 -7.14 -13.66 -14.00
CA ASN A 301 -7.70 -14.36 -15.15
C ASN A 301 -8.80 -15.36 -14.77
N LYS A 302 -9.64 -15.02 -13.80
CA LYS A 302 -10.81 -15.81 -13.43
C LYS A 302 -12.06 -15.21 -14.05
N PRO A 303 -12.91 -16.02 -14.73
CA PRO A 303 -14.23 -15.56 -15.14
C PRO A 303 -15.08 -15.26 -13.89
N SER A 304 -15.93 -14.27 -13.96
CA SER A 304 -16.85 -13.90 -12.88
C SER A 304 -18.06 -13.17 -13.43
N ASP A 305 -19.23 -13.35 -12.81
CA ASP A 305 -20.48 -12.70 -13.16
C ASP A 305 -20.87 -12.83 -14.64
N GLY A 306 -20.56 -14.00 -15.21
CA GLY A 306 -20.81 -14.29 -16.64
C GLY A 306 -19.83 -13.65 -17.62
N MET A 307 -18.82 -12.92 -17.14
CA MET A 307 -17.79 -12.28 -17.96
C MET A 307 -16.53 -13.17 -18.05
N SER A 308 -15.93 -13.18 -19.23
CA SER A 308 -14.59 -13.75 -19.47
C SER A 308 -13.50 -12.92 -18.79
N PRO A 309 -12.31 -13.49 -18.55
CA PRO A 309 -11.18 -12.73 -18.05
C PRO A 309 -10.77 -11.55 -18.93
N GLU A 310 -10.93 -11.67 -20.25
CA GLU A 310 -10.62 -10.63 -21.23
C GLU A 310 -11.58 -9.45 -21.10
N GLU A 311 -12.87 -9.71 -20.97
CA GLU A 311 -13.89 -8.68 -20.72
C GLU A 311 -13.63 -7.97 -19.39
N ILE A 312 -13.33 -8.71 -18.33
CA ILE A 312 -12.98 -8.12 -17.01
C ILE A 312 -11.74 -7.25 -17.11
N LYS A 313 -10.69 -7.69 -17.81
CA LYS A 313 -9.46 -6.89 -18.00
C LYS A 313 -9.75 -5.62 -18.79
N ALA A 314 -10.53 -5.69 -19.86
CA ALA A 314 -10.93 -4.52 -20.62
C ALA A 314 -11.72 -3.53 -19.75
N LEU A 315 -12.66 -4.03 -18.96
CA LEU A 315 -13.51 -3.26 -18.05
C LEU A 315 -12.71 -2.44 -17.02
N VAL A 316 -11.52 -2.91 -16.62
CA VAL A 316 -10.69 -2.25 -15.59
C VAL A 316 -9.37 -1.68 -16.13
N SER A 317 -9.25 -1.52 -17.44
CA SER A 317 -8.12 -0.92 -18.13
C SER A 317 -8.39 0.53 -18.48
N ALA A 318 -7.60 1.46 -17.94
CA ALA A 318 -7.84 2.90 -18.08
C ALA A 318 -7.79 3.40 -19.54
N ASP A 319 -6.92 2.81 -20.37
CA ASP A 319 -6.79 3.12 -21.79
C ASP A 319 -8.06 2.83 -22.60
N GLN A 320 -8.92 1.93 -22.12
CA GLN A 320 -10.21 1.59 -22.74
C GLN A 320 -11.31 2.62 -22.41
N HIS A 321 -11.12 3.47 -21.42
CA HIS A 321 -12.13 4.42 -20.93
C HIS A 321 -11.80 5.89 -21.24
N LEU A 322 -10.67 6.17 -21.89
CA LEU A 322 -10.34 7.52 -22.33
C LEU A 322 -11.35 8.03 -23.36
N LYS A 323 -11.97 9.17 -23.11
CA LYS A 323 -12.95 9.84 -23.99
C LYS A 323 -12.74 11.36 -23.93
N SER A 324 -13.36 12.10 -24.85
CA SER A 324 -13.13 13.55 -25.02
C SER A 324 -13.41 14.41 -23.81
N ASP A 325 -14.25 13.95 -22.89
CA ASP A 325 -14.64 14.59 -21.65
C ASP A 325 -13.95 13.98 -20.41
N SER A 326 -12.93 13.13 -20.62
CA SER A 326 -12.15 12.57 -19.52
C SER A 326 -11.48 13.68 -18.67
N PRO A 327 -11.53 13.57 -17.34
CA PRO A 327 -10.84 14.52 -16.49
C PRO A 327 -9.31 14.42 -16.65
N PRO A 328 -8.55 15.46 -16.26
CA PRO A 328 -7.10 15.42 -16.29
C PRO A 328 -6.53 14.33 -15.38
N LEU A 329 -5.44 13.71 -15.81
CA LEU A 329 -4.75 12.64 -15.08
C LEU A 329 -3.31 13.02 -14.82
N LEU A 330 -2.84 12.78 -13.59
CA LEU A 330 -1.42 12.84 -13.23
C LEU A 330 -0.89 11.43 -12.94
N LEU A 331 0.05 10.98 -13.74
CA LEU A 331 0.78 9.74 -13.54
C LEU A 331 2.16 10.07 -12.96
N VAL A 332 2.56 9.44 -11.87
CA VAL A 332 3.92 9.58 -11.31
C VAL A 332 4.53 8.19 -11.20
N HIS A 333 5.64 7.96 -11.89
CA HIS A 333 6.19 6.61 -12.03
C HIS A 333 7.72 6.61 -11.96
N GLY A 334 8.29 5.62 -11.27
CA GLY A 334 9.74 5.40 -11.28
C GLY A 334 10.19 4.75 -12.59
N ASP A 335 11.21 5.31 -13.22
CA ASP A 335 11.68 4.89 -14.55
C ASP A 335 12.28 3.47 -14.60
N THR A 336 12.63 2.92 -13.44
CA THR A 336 13.18 1.56 -13.29
C THR A 336 12.32 0.68 -12.41
N ASP A 337 11.00 0.90 -12.40
CA ASP A 337 10.06 0.13 -11.60
C ASP A 337 10.00 -1.34 -12.05
N PRO A 338 10.43 -2.29 -11.20
CA PRO A 338 10.44 -3.70 -11.57
C PRO A 338 9.11 -4.41 -11.29
N VAL A 339 8.16 -3.73 -10.63
CA VAL A 339 6.90 -4.34 -10.15
C VAL A 339 5.74 -3.98 -11.08
N VAL A 340 5.64 -2.73 -11.46
CA VAL A 340 4.71 -2.23 -12.49
C VAL A 340 5.57 -1.49 -13.51
N PRO A 341 5.74 -2.02 -14.73
CA PRO A 341 6.58 -1.39 -15.74
C PRO A 341 6.09 0.02 -16.08
N ILE A 342 7.03 1.00 -16.18
CA ILE A 342 6.68 2.38 -16.53
C ILE A 342 6.03 2.47 -17.90
N GLU A 343 6.32 1.52 -18.79
CA GLU A 343 5.75 1.41 -20.12
C GLU A 343 4.21 1.40 -20.13
N LEU A 344 3.61 0.99 -19.02
CA LEU A 344 2.15 1.09 -18.84
C LEU A 344 1.69 2.55 -18.74
N SER A 345 2.42 3.40 -18.02
CA SER A 345 2.13 4.84 -17.93
C SER A 345 2.44 5.57 -19.25
N ASP A 346 3.55 5.22 -19.90
CA ASP A 346 3.90 5.73 -21.23
C ASP A 346 2.80 5.42 -22.26
N HIS A 347 2.28 4.19 -22.24
CA HIS A 347 1.19 3.76 -23.10
C HIS A 347 -0.06 4.62 -22.90
N LEU A 348 -0.52 4.80 -21.65
CA LEU A 348 -1.72 5.61 -21.38
C LEU A 348 -1.51 7.07 -21.81
N GLN A 349 -0.35 7.66 -21.53
CA GLN A 349 -0.03 9.02 -21.96
C GLN A 349 -0.01 9.15 -23.50
N LYS A 350 0.56 8.15 -24.20
CA LYS A 350 0.56 8.12 -25.66
C LYS A 350 -0.86 8.07 -26.23
N VAL A 351 -1.70 7.15 -25.74
CA VAL A 351 -3.11 7.03 -26.19
C VAL A 351 -3.88 8.32 -25.91
N ALA A 352 -3.66 8.93 -24.75
CA ALA A 352 -4.29 10.20 -24.38
C ALA A 352 -3.85 11.34 -25.30
N LYS A 353 -2.54 11.45 -25.61
CA LYS A 353 -1.99 12.46 -26.52
C LYS A 353 -2.58 12.34 -27.94
N GLU A 354 -2.74 11.13 -28.44
CA GLU A 354 -3.38 10.86 -29.74
C GLU A 354 -4.86 11.32 -29.77
N ARG A 355 -5.50 11.42 -28.60
CA ARG A 355 -6.89 11.88 -28.42
C ARG A 355 -7.00 13.34 -27.94
N ASN A 356 -5.88 14.07 -27.83
CA ASN A 356 -5.79 15.43 -27.25
C ASN A 356 -6.35 15.55 -25.83
N LEU A 357 -6.08 14.57 -24.98
CA LEU A 357 -6.52 14.53 -23.56
C LEU A 357 -5.38 14.95 -22.64
N ASP A 358 -5.74 15.57 -21.50
CA ASP A 358 -4.78 16.04 -20.51
C ASP A 358 -4.33 14.88 -19.58
N VAL A 359 -3.29 14.17 -19.98
CA VAL A 359 -2.62 13.15 -19.19
C VAL A 359 -1.14 13.46 -19.09
N LYS A 360 -0.72 13.85 -17.89
CA LYS A 360 0.67 14.20 -17.57
C LYS A 360 1.37 13.02 -16.91
N LEU A 361 2.53 12.63 -17.43
CA LEU A 361 3.44 11.67 -16.81
C LEU A 361 4.66 12.41 -16.22
N VAL A 362 4.89 12.20 -14.94
CA VAL A 362 6.12 12.61 -14.23
C VAL A 362 6.95 11.37 -13.95
N GLU A 363 8.06 11.26 -14.64
CA GLU A 363 9.02 10.19 -14.41
C GLU A 363 9.94 10.54 -13.23
N VAL A 364 10.00 9.68 -12.23
CA VAL A 364 11.00 9.77 -11.17
C VAL A 364 12.22 8.96 -11.60
N LYS A 365 13.27 9.65 -12.03
CA LYS A 365 14.51 9.00 -12.51
C LYS A 365 15.21 8.23 -11.40
N ASN A 366 15.87 7.12 -11.75
CA ASN A 366 16.60 6.22 -10.84
C ASN A 366 15.72 5.60 -9.75
N ALA A 367 14.42 5.54 -9.93
CA ALA A 367 13.47 5.11 -8.95
C ALA A 367 12.77 3.79 -9.33
N GLY A 368 12.70 2.87 -8.39
CA GLY A 368 11.90 1.66 -8.47
C GLY A 368 10.49 1.87 -7.91
N HIS A 369 9.78 0.76 -7.67
CA HIS A 369 8.42 0.76 -7.13
C HIS A 369 8.35 1.48 -5.77
N GLY A 370 7.41 2.42 -5.65
CA GLY A 370 7.29 3.28 -4.46
C GLY A 370 8.38 4.34 -4.36
N PHE A 371 8.98 4.73 -5.48
CA PHE A 371 10.07 5.68 -5.62
C PHE A 371 11.28 5.31 -4.75
N SER A 372 11.48 4.01 -4.56
CA SER A 372 12.61 3.48 -3.81
C SER A 372 13.86 3.46 -4.67
N ARG A 373 15.02 3.66 -4.03
CA ARG A 373 16.32 3.45 -4.66
C ARG A 373 16.44 2.04 -5.21
N VAL A 374 16.95 1.92 -6.41
CA VAL A 374 17.16 0.63 -7.07
C VAL A 374 18.47 0.01 -6.60
N LYS A 375 18.42 -1.23 -6.13
CA LYS A 375 19.59 -1.95 -5.65
C LYS A 375 20.64 -2.06 -6.77
N GLY A 376 21.86 -1.60 -6.48
CA GLY A 376 22.98 -1.60 -7.44
C GLY A 376 23.08 -0.35 -8.30
N ASN A 377 22.10 0.57 -8.26
CA ASN A 377 22.21 1.88 -8.85
C ASN A 377 22.82 2.86 -7.82
N PRO A 378 23.96 3.50 -8.10
CA PRO A 378 24.56 4.50 -7.22
C PRO A 378 23.76 5.81 -7.15
N ALA A 379 22.97 6.13 -8.18
CA ALA A 379 22.20 7.35 -8.25
C ALA A 379 20.98 7.33 -7.32
N GLU A 380 20.70 8.45 -6.68
CA GLU A 380 19.46 8.65 -5.92
C GLU A 380 18.28 8.90 -6.86
N PRO A 381 17.04 8.56 -6.42
CA PRO A 381 15.85 9.00 -7.14
C PRO A 381 15.81 10.51 -7.33
N SER A 382 15.38 10.96 -8.50
CA SER A 382 15.30 12.41 -8.83
C SER A 382 14.28 13.17 -8.01
N MET A 383 13.37 12.47 -7.33
CA MET A 383 12.38 13.01 -6.38
C MET A 383 12.27 12.09 -5.18
N THR A 384 12.16 12.67 -4.00
CA THR A 384 11.78 11.99 -2.76
C THR A 384 10.27 11.72 -2.72
N TRP A 385 9.85 10.87 -1.80
CA TRP A 385 8.41 10.65 -1.56
C TRP A 385 7.69 11.95 -1.20
N ASP A 386 8.27 12.78 -0.34
CA ASP A 386 7.66 14.03 0.12
C ASP A 386 7.54 15.07 -1.02
N GLU A 387 8.53 15.16 -1.91
CA GLU A 387 8.43 15.99 -3.11
C GLU A 387 7.32 15.52 -4.07
N THR A 388 7.11 14.20 -4.19
CA THR A 388 5.97 13.68 -4.96
C THR A 388 4.62 13.98 -4.29
N LEU A 389 4.55 14.04 -2.95
CA LEU A 389 3.33 14.48 -2.24
C LEU A 389 3.05 15.97 -2.44
N GLN A 390 4.08 16.82 -2.45
CA GLN A 390 3.92 18.25 -2.76
C GLN A 390 3.38 18.46 -4.17
N LEU A 391 3.86 17.69 -5.15
CA LEU A 391 3.31 17.68 -6.50
C LEU A 391 1.82 17.32 -6.51
N VAL A 392 1.43 16.30 -5.72
CA VAL A 392 0.01 15.91 -5.55
C VAL A 392 -0.80 17.06 -4.98
N THR A 393 -0.34 17.67 -3.87
CA THR A 393 -1.03 18.79 -3.25
C THR A 393 -1.24 19.93 -4.24
N GLN A 394 -0.20 20.33 -4.96
CA GLN A 394 -0.28 21.40 -5.95
C GLN A 394 -1.31 21.07 -7.05
N GLN A 395 -1.28 19.87 -7.58
CA GLN A 395 -2.19 19.45 -8.65
C GLN A 395 -3.64 19.37 -8.19
N VAL A 396 -3.88 18.89 -6.96
CA VAL A 396 -5.24 18.87 -6.37
C VAL A 396 -5.79 20.28 -6.21
N LEU A 397 -4.97 21.21 -5.69
CA LEU A 397 -5.38 22.62 -5.53
C LEU A 397 -5.73 23.27 -6.86
N GLU A 398 -5.03 22.95 -7.93
CA GLU A 398 -5.34 23.44 -9.27
C GLU A 398 -6.68 22.91 -9.80
N TRP A 399 -6.99 21.64 -9.57
CA TRP A 399 -8.21 21.00 -10.10
C TRP A 399 -9.49 21.34 -9.33
N VAL A 400 -9.41 21.75 -8.07
CA VAL A 400 -10.59 22.05 -7.24
C VAL A 400 -10.97 23.54 -7.18
N GLN A 401 -10.16 24.41 -7.79
CA GLN A 401 -10.49 25.83 -7.96
C GLN A 401 -11.66 25.98 -8.91
#